data_bd0b0e644f18f698db5ceb2368abf1dc
#
_entry.id   bd0b0e644f18f698db5ceb2368abf1dc
#
_cell.length_a   1.000
_cell.length_b   1.000
_cell.length_c   1.000
_cell.angle_alpha   90.00
_cell.angle_beta   90.00
_cell.angle_gamma   90.00
#
_symmetry.space_group_name_H-M   'P 1'
#
loop_
_entity.id
_entity.type
_entity.pdbx_description
1 polymer ?
#
loop_
_entity_poly.entity_id
_entity_poly.type
_entity_poly.pdbx_seq_one_letter_code
_entity_poly.pdbx_strand_id
1 'polypeptide(L)'
;MSLKFEVEFLTPFVISSGKALDGLDHTIDEETPFPSSAVKGLLRAHALHWLGLPDLLVGKVFGTAQKGSDWIFSDVAVERVGTGSLKHGVEPSLWNRVRVDENGRSEERALVAGQQCWAARGEFTIAWDGRGEPPKLHVLVLRAAARDVVSVGLNRRRGFGWVTIFDAEPWTDDDSRTLLAVKEES
;
A
#
# COMPACT_ATOMS: atom_id res chain seq x y z
N MET A 1 7.42 20.65 -1.65
CA MET A 1 6.77 20.05 -0.46
C MET A 1 6.89 18.54 -0.54
N SER A 2 7.16 17.87 0.58
CA SER A 2 7.17 16.40 0.65
C SER A 2 6.40 15.95 1.88
N LEU A 3 5.51 14.97 1.70
CA LEU A 3 4.77 14.31 2.78
C LEU A 3 5.53 13.04 3.13
N LYS A 4 5.78 12.81 4.41
CA LYS A 4 6.41 11.60 4.92
C LYS A 4 5.37 10.75 5.63
N PHE A 5 5.34 9.46 5.32
CA PHE A 5 4.45 8.47 5.91
C PHE A 5 5.25 7.35 6.54
N GLU A 6 4.75 6.87 7.66
CA GLU A 6 5.25 5.69 8.34
C GLU A 6 4.24 4.56 8.20
N VAL A 7 4.73 3.34 8.04
CA VAL A 7 3.93 2.12 7.93
C VAL A 7 4.35 1.18 9.06
N GLU A 8 3.40 0.78 9.88
CA GLU A 8 3.55 -0.30 10.83
C GLU A 8 2.97 -1.58 10.23
N PHE A 9 3.77 -2.64 10.11
CA PHE A 9 3.33 -3.93 9.61
C PHE A 9 2.96 -4.84 10.78
N LEU A 10 1.69 -5.20 10.85
CA LEU A 10 1.15 -6.07 11.90
C LEU A 10 1.26 -7.55 11.54
N THR A 11 1.36 -7.87 10.26
CA THR A 11 1.51 -9.22 9.71
C THR A 11 2.42 -9.21 8.49
N PRO A 12 2.97 -10.37 8.07
CA PRO A 12 3.72 -10.45 6.82
C PRO A 12 2.85 -10.02 5.63
N PHE A 13 3.49 -9.50 4.60
CA PHE A 13 2.79 -9.10 3.39
C PHE A 13 3.38 -9.74 2.13
N VAL A 14 2.58 -9.78 1.07
CA VAL A 14 2.95 -10.27 -0.25
C VAL A 14 2.50 -9.27 -1.30
N ILE A 15 3.43 -8.54 -1.89
CA ILE A 15 3.18 -7.76 -3.10
C ILE A 15 3.90 -8.48 -4.23
N SER A 16 3.11 -9.11 -5.12
CA SER A 16 3.69 -9.96 -6.16
C SER A 16 4.51 -9.14 -7.15
N SER A 17 5.72 -9.61 -7.43
CA SER A 17 6.59 -9.04 -8.48
C SER A 17 6.10 -9.36 -9.89
N GLY A 18 5.18 -10.32 -10.04
CA GLY A 18 4.77 -10.87 -11.33
C GLY A 18 5.83 -11.74 -12.01
N LYS A 19 7.00 -11.94 -11.40
CA LYS A 19 8.04 -12.84 -11.90
C LYS A 19 7.68 -14.28 -11.55
N ALA A 20 7.85 -15.19 -12.50
CA ALA A 20 7.72 -16.63 -12.23
C ALA A 20 9.03 -17.15 -11.63
N LEU A 21 8.91 -17.96 -10.58
CA LEU A 21 10.00 -18.75 -10.05
C LEU A 21 9.53 -20.21 -9.92
N ASP A 22 10.37 -21.14 -10.33
CA ASP A 22 9.97 -22.56 -10.35
C ASP A 22 9.53 -23.05 -8.97
N GLY A 23 8.36 -23.67 -8.92
CA GLY A 23 7.75 -24.15 -7.67
C GLY A 23 7.09 -23.09 -6.78
N LEU A 24 7.03 -21.82 -7.20
CA LEU A 24 6.36 -20.75 -6.44
C LEU A 24 5.25 -20.07 -7.26
N ASP A 25 4.06 -20.00 -6.67
CA ASP A 25 2.91 -19.31 -7.25
C ASP A 25 2.99 -17.78 -7.08
N HIS A 26 3.67 -17.33 -6.02
CA HIS A 26 3.86 -15.91 -5.71
C HIS A 26 5.29 -15.61 -5.32
N THR A 27 5.87 -14.63 -5.99
CA THR A 27 7.21 -14.10 -5.68
C THR A 27 7.13 -12.63 -5.32
N ILE A 28 8.05 -12.15 -4.49
CA ILE A 28 8.22 -10.73 -4.19
C ILE A 28 9.47 -10.20 -4.92
N ASP A 29 9.55 -8.90 -5.08
CA ASP A 29 10.79 -8.26 -5.48
C ASP A 29 11.64 -8.03 -4.23
N GLU A 30 12.83 -8.64 -4.19
CA GLU A 30 13.69 -8.61 -3.00
C GLU A 30 14.32 -7.24 -2.78
N GLU A 31 14.55 -6.49 -3.85
CA GLU A 31 15.12 -5.14 -3.79
C GLU A 31 14.04 -4.11 -3.45
N THR A 32 12.83 -4.32 -3.97
CA THR A 32 11.72 -3.38 -3.82
C THR A 32 10.43 -4.13 -3.44
N PRO A 33 10.34 -4.64 -2.21
CA PRO A 33 9.22 -5.48 -1.79
C PRO A 33 7.88 -4.73 -1.73
N PHE A 34 7.93 -3.40 -1.64
CA PHE A 34 6.75 -2.55 -1.69
C PHE A 34 7.02 -1.32 -2.60
N PRO A 35 6.85 -1.49 -3.93
CA PRO A 35 7.17 -0.45 -4.90
C PRO A 35 6.19 0.71 -4.87
N SER A 36 6.65 1.88 -5.29
CA SER A 36 5.89 3.14 -5.41
C SER A 36 4.62 3.00 -6.25
N SER A 37 4.66 2.16 -7.27
CA SER A 37 3.48 1.84 -8.08
C SER A 37 2.37 1.17 -7.27
N ALA A 38 2.73 0.27 -6.36
CA ALA A 38 1.79 -0.39 -5.45
C ALA A 38 1.27 0.60 -4.40
N VAL A 39 2.14 1.46 -3.84
CA VAL A 39 1.73 2.56 -2.94
C VAL A 39 0.69 3.44 -3.62
N LYS A 40 1.03 3.97 -4.80
CA LYS A 40 0.14 4.86 -5.55
C LYS A 40 -1.19 4.20 -5.91
N GLY A 41 -1.15 2.96 -6.40
CA GLY A 41 -2.34 2.20 -6.76
C GLY A 41 -3.26 1.92 -5.57
N LEU A 42 -2.65 1.59 -4.41
CA LEU A 42 -3.36 1.34 -3.16
C LEU A 42 -4.06 2.61 -2.66
N LEU A 43 -3.34 3.73 -2.53
CA LEU A 43 -3.91 5.00 -2.06
C LEU A 43 -4.99 5.52 -3.00
N ARG A 44 -4.81 5.37 -4.32
CA ARG A 44 -5.84 5.71 -5.30
C ARG A 44 -7.11 4.88 -5.11
N ALA A 45 -6.98 3.57 -4.92
CA ALA A 45 -8.12 2.68 -4.69
C ALA A 45 -8.86 3.05 -3.40
N HIS A 46 -8.14 3.38 -2.32
CA HIS A 46 -8.74 3.84 -1.08
C HIS A 46 -9.46 5.18 -1.24
N ALA A 47 -8.85 6.16 -1.90
CA ALA A 47 -9.49 7.44 -2.19
C ALA A 47 -10.80 7.28 -2.97
N LEU A 48 -10.80 6.40 -3.99
CA LEU A 48 -11.93 6.21 -4.87
C LEU A 48 -13.04 5.34 -4.28
N HIS A 49 -12.68 4.14 -3.79
CA HIS A 49 -13.67 3.11 -3.46
C HIS A 49 -14.07 3.06 -1.98
N TRP A 50 -13.16 3.44 -1.08
CA TRP A 50 -13.42 3.41 0.37
C TRP A 50 -13.82 4.76 0.91
N LEU A 51 -13.07 5.80 0.58
CA LEU A 51 -13.45 7.16 0.93
C LEU A 51 -14.55 7.72 0.03
N GLY A 52 -14.78 7.14 -1.15
CA GLY A 52 -15.82 7.57 -2.10
C GLY A 52 -15.62 9.00 -2.61
N LEU A 53 -14.36 9.39 -2.83
CA LEU A 53 -14.06 10.72 -3.35
C LEU A 53 -14.35 10.80 -4.85
N PRO A 54 -14.72 11.99 -5.39
CA PRO A 54 -15.05 12.17 -6.79
C PRO A 54 -13.92 11.75 -7.73
N ASP A 55 -14.26 11.03 -8.81
CA ASP A 55 -13.31 10.57 -9.84
C ASP A 55 -12.42 11.69 -10.37
N LEU A 56 -13.02 12.88 -10.56
CA LEU A 56 -12.31 14.03 -11.08
C LEU A 56 -11.21 14.51 -10.11
N LEU A 57 -11.48 14.51 -8.81
CA LEU A 57 -10.51 14.87 -7.78
C LEU A 57 -9.42 13.79 -7.67
N VAL A 58 -9.81 12.53 -7.61
CA VAL A 58 -8.87 11.40 -7.57
C VAL A 58 -7.96 11.41 -8.80
N GLY A 59 -8.52 11.71 -9.99
CA GLY A 59 -7.76 11.87 -11.22
C GLY A 59 -6.76 13.04 -11.18
N LYS A 60 -7.10 14.16 -10.53
CA LYS A 60 -6.17 15.28 -10.35
C LYS A 60 -5.01 14.93 -9.41
N VAL A 61 -5.26 14.16 -8.35
CA VAL A 61 -4.24 13.76 -7.37
C VAL A 61 -3.36 12.64 -7.91
N PHE A 62 -3.97 11.56 -8.37
CA PHE A 62 -3.25 10.35 -8.74
C PHE A 62 -2.94 10.23 -10.25
N GLY A 63 -3.41 11.17 -11.04
CA GLY A 63 -3.31 11.11 -12.50
C GLY A 63 -4.41 10.28 -13.16
N THR A 64 -4.49 10.42 -14.47
CA THR A 64 -5.42 9.70 -15.36
C THR A 64 -4.63 8.97 -16.44
N ALA A 65 -5.31 8.24 -17.33
CA ALA A 65 -4.67 7.62 -18.49
C ALA A 65 -4.05 8.65 -19.46
N GLN A 66 -4.58 9.88 -19.48
CA GLN A 66 -4.16 10.96 -20.39
C GLN A 66 -3.11 11.90 -19.75
N LYS A 67 -3.13 12.02 -18.42
CA LYS A 67 -2.25 12.94 -17.69
C LYS A 67 -1.66 12.26 -16.46
N GLY A 68 -0.33 12.25 -16.34
CA GLY A 68 0.36 11.80 -15.13
C GLY A 68 0.00 12.64 -13.90
N SER A 69 0.30 12.12 -12.74
CA SER A 69 0.21 12.84 -11.47
C SER A 69 1.36 13.82 -11.34
N ASP A 70 1.08 15.00 -10.75
CA ASP A 70 2.11 15.93 -10.32
C ASP A 70 2.72 15.54 -8.95
N TRP A 71 2.31 14.38 -8.39
CA TRP A 71 2.86 13.81 -7.18
C TRP A 71 3.75 12.60 -7.50
N ILE A 72 4.96 12.59 -6.95
CA ILE A 72 5.94 11.51 -7.08
C ILE A 72 5.91 10.68 -5.80
N PHE A 73 5.69 9.39 -5.96
CA PHE A 73 5.65 8.41 -4.87
C PHE A 73 6.99 7.69 -4.79
N SER A 74 7.55 7.55 -3.60
CA SER A 74 8.72 6.69 -3.41
C SER A 74 8.30 5.24 -3.15
N ASP A 75 9.24 4.33 -3.33
CA ASP A 75 9.14 2.99 -2.79
C ASP A 75 9.11 3.05 -1.26
N VAL A 76 8.58 2.00 -0.62
CA VAL A 76 8.63 1.88 0.84
C VAL A 76 9.97 1.29 1.25
N ALA A 77 10.77 2.06 1.98
CA ALA A 77 11.92 1.53 2.69
C ALA A 77 11.42 0.75 3.91
N VAL A 78 11.77 -0.53 4.04
CA VAL A 78 11.26 -1.40 5.09
C VAL A 78 12.33 -1.72 6.14
N GLU A 79 11.92 -1.80 7.40
CA GLU A 79 12.75 -2.31 8.49
C GLU A 79 12.41 -3.78 8.73
N ARG A 80 13.38 -4.65 8.49
CA ARG A 80 13.24 -6.06 8.84
C ARG A 80 13.14 -6.23 10.35
N VAL A 81 12.28 -7.13 10.79
CA VAL A 81 12.11 -7.46 12.22
C VAL A 81 13.47 -7.78 12.87
N GLY A 82 13.81 -7.02 13.92
CA GLY A 82 15.03 -7.22 14.70
C GLY A 82 16.31 -6.57 14.16
N THR A 83 16.26 -5.81 13.05
CA THR A 83 17.47 -5.16 12.50
C THR A 83 17.65 -3.70 12.92
N GLY A 84 16.57 -3.01 13.32
CA GLY A 84 16.60 -1.59 13.71
C GLY A 84 17.00 -0.63 12.59
N SER A 85 17.01 -1.08 11.32
CA SER A 85 17.48 -0.31 10.17
C SER A 85 16.54 -0.45 9.00
N LEU A 86 16.12 0.68 8.44
CA LEU A 86 15.35 0.75 7.19
C LEU A 86 16.25 0.42 6.00
N LYS A 87 15.79 -0.46 5.13
CA LYS A 87 16.47 -0.83 3.89
C LYS A 87 15.47 -0.94 2.74
N HIS A 88 15.96 -0.83 1.51
CA HIS A 88 15.14 -1.07 0.33
C HIS A 88 15.00 -2.57 0.00
N GLY A 89 15.92 -3.41 0.39
CA GLY A 89 15.87 -4.84 0.12
C GLY A 89 15.51 -5.69 1.34
N VAL A 90 14.88 -6.83 1.12
CA VAL A 90 14.54 -7.83 2.13
C VAL A 90 14.88 -9.23 1.65
N GLU A 91 15.21 -10.11 2.58
CA GLU A 91 15.28 -11.54 2.30
C GLU A 91 13.88 -12.14 2.49
N PRO A 92 13.28 -12.73 1.46
CA PRO A 92 11.94 -13.30 1.58
C PRO A 92 11.94 -14.55 2.44
N SER A 93 10.83 -14.78 3.12
CA SER A 93 10.54 -16.08 3.74
C SER A 93 9.50 -16.84 2.91
N LEU A 94 9.50 -18.16 2.99
CA LEU A 94 8.55 -19.00 2.29
C LEU A 94 7.32 -19.25 3.15
N TRP A 95 6.17 -19.35 2.51
CA TRP A 95 4.93 -19.82 3.09
C TRP A 95 4.27 -20.84 2.16
N ASN A 96 3.58 -21.79 2.76
CA ASN A 96 2.87 -22.83 2.03
C ASN A 96 1.44 -22.96 2.53
N ARG A 97 0.53 -23.30 1.63
CA ARG A 97 -0.86 -23.59 1.94
C ARG A 97 -1.32 -24.78 1.11
N VAL A 98 -2.11 -25.62 1.70
CA VAL A 98 -2.76 -26.74 1.04
C VAL A 98 -4.27 -26.66 1.26
N ARG A 99 -5.05 -27.05 0.27
CA ARG A 99 -6.48 -27.31 0.46
C ARG A 99 -6.63 -28.71 1.02
N VAL A 100 -7.52 -28.87 1.98
CA VAL A 100 -7.90 -30.16 2.55
C VAL A 100 -9.35 -30.47 2.19
N ASP A 101 -9.63 -31.76 1.96
CA ASP A 101 -10.97 -32.29 1.75
C ASP A 101 -11.77 -32.33 3.07
N GLU A 102 -13.02 -32.81 3.00
CA GLU A 102 -13.91 -32.97 4.16
C GLU A 102 -13.38 -33.97 5.22
N ASN A 103 -12.43 -34.84 4.84
CA ASN A 103 -11.79 -35.81 5.71
C ASN A 103 -10.43 -35.31 6.26
N GLY A 104 -10.06 -34.07 5.99
CA GLY A 104 -8.78 -33.48 6.41
C GLY A 104 -7.57 -33.95 5.60
N ARG A 105 -7.76 -34.60 4.44
CA ARG A 105 -6.67 -35.03 3.54
C ARG A 105 -6.36 -33.92 2.55
N SER A 106 -5.09 -33.79 2.19
CA SER A 106 -4.69 -32.83 1.14
C SER A 106 -5.27 -33.23 -0.21
N GLU A 107 -5.91 -32.29 -0.90
CA GLU A 107 -6.32 -32.45 -2.29
C GLU A 107 -5.08 -32.48 -3.20
N GLU A 108 -5.14 -33.29 -4.27
CA GLU A 108 -4.08 -33.30 -5.28
C GLU A 108 -3.95 -31.94 -5.96
N ARG A 109 -2.71 -31.50 -6.19
CA ARG A 109 -2.37 -30.21 -6.84
C ARG A 109 -2.93 -28.97 -6.15
N ALA A 110 -3.25 -29.07 -4.86
CA ALA A 110 -3.81 -27.97 -4.08
C ALA A 110 -2.78 -27.25 -3.21
N LEU A 111 -1.50 -27.58 -3.34
CA LEU A 111 -0.40 -26.86 -2.69
C LEU A 111 -0.19 -25.54 -3.39
N VAL A 112 -0.22 -24.46 -2.62
CA VAL A 112 0.16 -23.11 -3.03
C VAL A 112 1.38 -22.71 -2.21
N ALA A 113 2.46 -22.37 -2.89
CA ALA A 113 3.71 -21.94 -2.28
C ALA A 113 4.04 -20.49 -2.71
N GLY A 114 4.64 -19.73 -1.84
CA GLY A 114 5.02 -18.37 -2.20
C GLY A 114 5.99 -17.73 -1.23
N GLN A 115 6.53 -16.60 -1.64
CA GLN A 115 7.36 -15.73 -0.84
C GLN A 115 6.50 -14.71 -0.09
N GLN A 116 6.97 -14.32 1.09
CA GLN A 116 6.40 -13.24 1.90
C GLN A 116 7.51 -12.38 2.49
N CYS A 117 7.17 -11.13 2.78
CA CYS A 117 8.05 -10.19 3.47
C CYS A 117 7.60 -10.01 4.93
N TRP A 118 8.55 -10.14 5.86
CA TRP A 118 8.38 -9.75 7.24
C TRP A 118 9.10 -8.43 7.49
N ALA A 119 8.34 -7.40 7.84
CA ALA A 119 8.85 -6.10 8.23
C ALA A 119 8.17 -5.66 9.53
N ALA A 120 8.87 -4.87 10.34
CA ALA A 120 8.30 -4.23 11.51
C ALA A 120 7.70 -2.88 11.13
N ARG A 121 8.48 -2.08 10.41
CA ARG A 121 8.12 -0.74 9.97
C ARG A 121 8.55 -0.49 8.54
N GLY A 122 7.97 0.55 7.96
CA GLY A 122 8.41 1.09 6.68
C GLY A 122 8.20 2.60 6.62
N GLU A 123 8.86 3.24 5.68
CA GLU A 123 8.71 4.67 5.42
C GLU A 123 8.63 4.91 3.93
N PHE A 124 7.78 5.84 3.52
CA PHE A 124 7.74 6.34 2.15
C PHE A 124 7.41 7.83 2.12
N THR A 125 7.68 8.45 0.99
CA THR A 125 7.41 9.86 0.76
C THR A 125 6.54 10.07 -0.46
N ILE A 126 5.75 11.15 -0.44
CA ILE A 126 5.02 11.65 -1.59
C ILE A 126 5.43 13.10 -1.80
N ALA A 127 6.17 13.36 -2.87
CA ALA A 127 6.73 14.67 -3.17
C ALA A 127 5.91 15.40 -4.25
N TRP A 128 5.71 16.70 -4.08
CA TRP A 128 5.10 17.56 -5.08
C TRP A 128 6.13 17.99 -6.12
N ASP A 129 5.85 17.69 -7.39
CA ASP A 129 6.66 18.04 -8.56
C ASP A 129 5.94 19.06 -9.49
N GLY A 130 4.75 19.47 -9.12
CA GLY A 130 3.99 20.47 -9.87
C GLY A 130 4.52 21.90 -9.66
N ARG A 131 4.01 22.85 -10.48
CA ARG A 131 4.36 24.26 -10.35
C ARG A 131 3.68 24.88 -9.13
N GLY A 132 4.45 25.70 -8.39
CA GLY A 132 3.98 26.42 -7.20
C GLY A 132 3.71 25.49 -6.01
N GLU A 133 2.87 25.97 -5.09
CA GLU A 133 2.47 25.19 -3.93
C GLU A 133 1.42 24.13 -4.30
N PRO A 134 1.46 22.95 -3.67
CA PRO A 134 0.45 21.93 -3.89
C PRO A 134 -0.92 22.41 -3.38
N PRO A 135 -2.01 22.07 -4.07
CA PRO A 135 -3.35 22.34 -3.57
C PRO A 135 -3.58 21.66 -2.21
N LYS A 136 -4.05 22.40 -1.21
CA LYS A 136 -4.32 21.87 0.14
C LYS A 136 -5.24 20.64 0.11
N LEU A 137 -6.23 20.64 -0.77
CA LEU A 137 -7.14 19.52 -0.94
C LEU A 137 -6.43 18.25 -1.42
N HIS A 138 -5.40 18.34 -2.30
CA HIS A 138 -4.62 17.19 -2.72
C HIS A 138 -3.85 16.57 -1.54
N VAL A 139 -3.23 17.41 -0.70
CA VAL A 139 -2.54 16.98 0.52
C VAL A 139 -3.51 16.22 1.42
N LEU A 140 -4.70 16.77 1.62
CA LEU A 140 -5.73 16.17 2.47
C LEU A 140 -6.21 14.81 1.93
N VAL A 141 -6.43 14.68 0.62
CA VAL A 141 -6.78 13.41 -0.04
C VAL A 141 -5.70 12.36 0.15
N LEU A 142 -4.43 12.72 -0.03
CA LEU A 142 -3.30 11.78 0.14
C LEU A 142 -3.19 11.30 1.59
N ARG A 143 -3.32 12.20 2.56
CA ARG A 143 -3.28 11.87 3.99
C ARG A 143 -4.47 11.00 4.41
N ALA A 144 -5.67 11.34 3.95
CA ALA A 144 -6.87 10.55 4.21
C ALA A 144 -6.77 9.14 3.63
N ALA A 145 -6.38 9.04 2.36
CA ALA A 145 -6.23 7.76 1.69
C ALA A 145 -5.19 6.86 2.39
N ALA A 146 -4.06 7.45 2.84
CA ALA A 146 -3.04 6.69 3.56
C ALA A 146 -3.56 6.15 4.91
N ARG A 147 -4.27 6.97 5.68
CA ARG A 147 -4.85 6.59 6.99
C ARG A 147 -5.97 5.55 6.88
N ASP A 148 -6.68 5.51 5.76
CA ASP A 148 -7.74 4.54 5.49
C ASP A 148 -7.21 3.14 5.12
N VAL A 149 -5.92 3.02 4.77
CA VAL A 149 -5.31 1.74 4.44
C VAL A 149 -5.15 0.88 5.68
N VAL A 150 -5.82 -0.25 5.71
CA VAL A 150 -5.72 -1.25 6.79
C VAL A 150 -5.02 -2.53 6.34
N SER A 151 -4.79 -2.70 5.04
CA SER A 151 -4.13 -3.90 4.51
C SER A 151 -3.54 -3.70 3.12
N VAL A 152 -2.41 -4.38 2.85
CA VAL A 152 -1.64 -4.29 1.61
C VAL A 152 -1.42 -5.66 0.96
N GLY A 153 -1.26 -5.69 -0.36
CA GLY A 153 -0.84 -6.87 -1.10
C GLY A 153 -1.90 -7.96 -1.25
N LEU A 154 -1.42 -9.20 -1.41
CA LEU A 154 -2.23 -10.39 -1.64
C LEU A 154 -2.67 -11.04 -0.32
N ASN A 155 -3.66 -11.92 -0.40
CA ASN A 155 -4.15 -12.74 0.72
C ASN A 155 -4.64 -11.95 1.96
N ARG A 156 -5.05 -10.70 1.80
CA ARG A 156 -5.53 -9.81 2.88
C ARG A 156 -6.63 -10.43 3.77
N ARG A 157 -7.53 -11.24 3.18
CA ARG A 157 -8.58 -11.97 3.91
C ARG A 157 -8.08 -13.23 4.63
N ARG A 158 -6.76 -13.51 4.59
CA ARG A 158 -6.13 -14.71 5.13
C ARG A 158 -4.98 -14.40 6.08
N GLY A 159 -5.03 -13.22 6.71
CA GLY A 159 -4.07 -12.82 7.73
C GLY A 159 -2.77 -12.21 7.20
N PHE A 160 -2.70 -11.86 5.91
CA PHE A 160 -1.55 -11.17 5.33
C PHE A 160 -1.79 -9.68 5.17
N GLY A 161 -0.71 -8.91 5.27
CA GLY A 161 -0.63 -7.52 4.88
C GLY A 161 -1.37 -6.54 5.77
N TRP A 162 -1.70 -6.87 6.99
CA TRP A 162 -2.31 -5.92 7.91
C TRP A 162 -1.31 -4.84 8.29
N VAL A 163 -1.72 -3.58 8.12
CA VAL A 163 -0.87 -2.41 8.34
C VAL A 163 -1.65 -1.27 8.98
N THR A 164 -0.90 -0.34 9.58
CA THR A 164 -1.35 1.01 9.90
C THR A 164 -0.42 1.99 9.21
N ILE A 165 -0.97 2.98 8.50
CA ILE A 165 -0.20 4.05 7.85
C ILE A 165 -0.58 5.38 8.49
N PHE A 166 0.43 6.14 8.86
CA PHE A 166 0.25 7.45 9.50
C PHE A 166 1.33 8.44 9.06
N ASP A 167 1.03 9.71 9.22
CA ASP A 167 1.95 10.84 9.02
C ASP A 167 2.15 11.58 10.34
N ALA A 168 3.15 12.44 10.41
CA ALA A 168 3.50 13.17 11.62
C ALA A 168 2.45 14.22 12.04
N GLU A 169 1.62 14.68 11.09
CA GLU A 169 0.64 15.72 11.37
C GLU A 169 -0.65 15.12 11.94
N PRO A 170 -1.22 15.68 13.01
CA PRO A 170 -2.49 15.22 13.55
C PRO A 170 -3.62 15.42 12.53
N TRP A 171 -4.57 14.49 12.54
CA TRP A 171 -5.82 14.62 11.80
C TRP A 171 -6.81 15.45 12.60
N THR A 172 -7.40 16.47 11.99
CA THR A 172 -8.32 17.39 12.65
C THR A 172 -9.78 17.19 12.22
N ASP A 173 -10.71 17.72 13.02
CA ASP A 173 -12.14 17.75 12.65
C ASP A 173 -12.38 18.61 11.40
N ASP A 174 -11.58 19.64 11.17
CA ASP A 174 -11.66 20.50 10.00
C ASP A 174 -11.24 19.76 8.73
N ASP A 175 -10.21 18.90 8.81
CA ASP A 175 -9.81 17.99 7.74
C ASP A 175 -10.97 17.08 7.33
N SER A 176 -11.67 16.51 8.32
CA SER A 176 -12.83 15.66 8.10
C SER A 176 -13.98 16.40 7.44
N ARG A 177 -14.31 17.61 7.92
CA ARG A 177 -15.38 18.45 7.34
C ARG A 177 -15.06 18.84 5.91
N THR A 178 -13.82 19.21 5.62
CA THR A 178 -13.37 19.57 4.27
C THR A 178 -13.56 18.42 3.29
N LEU A 179 -13.20 17.18 3.66
CA LEU A 179 -13.40 16.02 2.81
C LEU A 179 -14.87 15.65 2.62
N LEU A 180 -15.70 15.78 3.66
CA LEU A 180 -17.13 15.51 3.57
C LEU A 180 -17.82 16.51 2.64
N ALA A 181 -17.49 17.80 2.72
CA ALA A 181 -18.05 18.81 1.83
C ALA A 181 -17.78 18.51 0.35
N VAL A 182 -16.59 18.02 0.01
CA VAL A 182 -16.24 17.63 -1.37
C VAL A 182 -17.09 16.46 -1.88
N LYS A 183 -17.52 15.57 -1.00
CA LYS A 183 -18.39 14.44 -1.38
C LYS A 183 -19.83 14.87 -1.64
N GLU A 184 -20.31 15.87 -0.91
CA GLU A 184 -21.69 16.39 -1.04
C GLU A 184 -21.90 17.23 -2.31
N GLU A 185 -20.81 17.84 -2.84
CA GLU A 185 -20.85 18.64 -4.06
C GLU A 185 -20.73 17.83 -5.36
N SER A 186 -20.64 16.50 -5.28
CA SER A 186 -20.38 15.58 -6.42
C SER A 186 -21.58 14.72 -6.76
#